data_8c0239a5df62f65f23562909da429181
#
_entry.id   8c0239a5df62f65f23562909da429181
#
_cell.length_a   1.000
_cell.length_b   1.000
_cell.length_c   1.000
_cell.angle_alpha   90.00
_cell.angle_beta   90.00
_cell.angle_gamma   90.00
#
_symmetry.space_group_name_H-M   'P 1'
#
loop_
_entity.id
_entity.type
_entity.pdbx_description
1 polymer ?
#
loop_
_entity_poly.entity_id
_entity_poly.type
_entity_poly.pdbx_seq_one_letter_code
_entity_poly.pdbx_strand_id
1 'polypeptide(L)'
;MSDTIAAIATPQLPGAIGILRLSGPDTLAALDRVFRARNGRPAGAQQPRSMVYGDLLDRSGSVIDHVLCVRFAGPNSYTGEDCAEIHCHGSPVVLNAGLAALLAAGCRQARGGEFTQRAFLNGRMDLIQAESVADLIDAETAEAAKNAVCQLDGVLSRTIAGIYDGLMAMAARFYAVVDYPDEDIEDVQRQEMLDTLSRAQRDLERLLATFSRGQLLKQGVPAVILGRPNAGKSSLLNALLGYDRAIVTDIAGTTRDTVEEKVLVGGVLLRLTDTAGIRNSADRIEAMGVERSRQAAQRAALALLVLDGSQTLTDEDEQAMAAAEQTPRLLVLVNKSDLPQKLDTAALAERFPRVLHISAQTGAGLDALAETVAALYPAGETPAGELLTNARQADAVERALSAVAEARGALDMGMTPDVVLTDCEAALKALGELNGKRIREDLVDTIFSRFCVGK
;
A
#
# COMPACT_ATOMS: atom_id res chain seq x y z
N MET A 1 -17.18 -11.72 18.64
CA MET A 1 -16.59 -10.89 19.71
C MET A 1 -17.69 -10.31 20.55
N SER A 2 -17.53 -10.24 21.88
CA SER A 2 -18.65 -9.89 22.79
C SER A 2 -18.56 -8.47 23.35
N ASP A 3 -17.62 -7.66 22.90
CA ASP A 3 -17.40 -6.32 23.43
C ASP A 3 -17.65 -5.21 22.38
N THR A 4 -18.05 -4.04 22.87
CA THR A 4 -18.23 -2.84 22.05
C THR A 4 -16.99 -1.98 22.10
N ILE A 5 -16.45 -1.61 20.94
CA ILE A 5 -15.26 -0.79 20.78
C ILE A 5 -15.60 0.63 20.36
N ALA A 6 -14.74 1.58 20.75
CA ALA A 6 -14.81 2.98 20.32
C ALA A 6 -13.43 3.54 20.00
N ALA A 7 -13.36 4.45 19.04
CA ALA A 7 -12.14 5.18 18.69
C ALA A 7 -12.44 6.54 18.06
N ILE A 8 -11.44 7.42 18.05
CA ILE A 8 -11.37 8.58 17.18
C ILE A 8 -10.99 8.09 15.79
N ALA A 9 -11.84 8.28 14.79
CA ALA A 9 -11.67 7.76 13.43
C ALA A 9 -11.02 8.78 12.46
N THR A 10 -10.83 10.02 12.87
CA THR A 10 -10.18 11.09 12.11
C THR A 10 -8.81 11.43 12.70
N PRO A 11 -7.89 12.06 11.94
CA PRO A 11 -6.62 12.54 12.50
C PRO A 11 -6.83 13.45 13.72
N GLN A 12 -5.95 13.32 14.72
CA GLN A 12 -6.03 14.09 15.97
C GLN A 12 -5.35 15.48 15.84
N LEU A 13 -5.53 16.13 14.70
CA LEU A 13 -5.09 17.51 14.46
C LEU A 13 -6.33 18.45 14.47
N PRO A 14 -6.16 19.72 14.81
CA PRO A 14 -7.26 20.68 14.70
C PRO A 14 -7.83 20.72 13.28
N GLY A 15 -9.14 20.53 13.15
CA GLY A 15 -9.84 20.50 11.88
C GLY A 15 -11.30 20.93 12.03
N ALA A 16 -12.04 20.98 10.93
CA ALA A 16 -13.44 21.36 10.95
C ALA A 16 -14.35 20.27 11.59
N ILE A 17 -14.06 19.01 11.27
CA ILE A 17 -14.85 17.85 11.70
C ILE A 17 -13.93 16.78 12.28
N GLY A 18 -14.34 16.17 13.39
CA GLY A 18 -13.77 14.97 13.94
C GLY A 18 -14.83 13.91 14.19
N ILE A 19 -14.49 12.64 14.04
CA ILE A 19 -15.43 11.53 14.11
C ILE A 19 -15.03 10.56 15.23
N LEU A 20 -15.97 10.26 16.11
CA LEU A 20 -15.91 9.14 17.04
C LEU A 20 -16.69 7.97 16.42
N ARG A 21 -16.12 6.79 16.40
CA ARG A 21 -16.74 5.58 15.84
C ARG A 21 -16.88 4.50 16.89
N LEU A 22 -18.03 3.80 16.87
CA LEU A 22 -18.34 2.68 17.74
C LEU A 22 -18.73 1.46 16.91
N SER A 23 -18.45 0.26 17.42
CA SER A 23 -18.93 -1.02 16.86
C SER A 23 -19.05 -2.08 17.94
N GLY A 24 -20.13 -2.84 17.88
CA GLY A 24 -20.36 -3.98 18.79
C GLY A 24 -21.78 -4.07 19.29
N PRO A 25 -22.08 -5.10 20.10
CA PRO A 25 -23.45 -5.41 20.54
C PRO A 25 -24.10 -4.32 21.40
N ASP A 26 -23.31 -3.58 22.20
CA ASP A 26 -23.83 -2.55 23.10
C ASP A 26 -23.76 -1.13 22.51
N THR A 27 -23.52 -1.00 21.18
CA THR A 27 -23.36 0.30 20.50
C THR A 27 -24.54 1.23 20.78
N LEU A 28 -25.78 0.76 20.67
CA LEU A 28 -26.97 1.58 20.91
C LEU A 28 -27.11 1.98 22.36
N ALA A 29 -26.85 1.06 23.30
CA ALA A 29 -26.90 1.34 24.73
C ALA A 29 -25.81 2.34 25.18
N ALA A 30 -24.59 2.23 24.63
CA ALA A 30 -23.53 3.19 24.87
C ALA A 30 -23.89 4.58 24.30
N LEU A 31 -24.44 4.59 23.08
CA LEU A 31 -24.85 5.82 22.41
C LEU A 31 -25.95 6.56 23.20
N ASP A 32 -26.99 5.87 23.72
CA ASP A 32 -28.06 6.47 24.52
C ASP A 32 -27.57 7.09 25.84
N ARG A 33 -26.39 6.70 26.32
CA ARG A 33 -25.74 7.29 27.51
C ARG A 33 -24.99 8.58 27.23
N VAL A 34 -24.44 8.73 26.02
CA VAL A 34 -23.54 9.85 25.69
C VAL A 34 -24.12 10.81 24.66
N PHE A 35 -25.21 10.44 23.97
CA PHE A 35 -25.82 11.25 22.93
C PHE A 35 -27.31 11.49 23.23
N ARG A 36 -27.68 12.74 23.25
CA ARG A 36 -29.07 13.16 23.40
C ARG A 36 -29.58 13.84 22.13
N ALA A 37 -30.40 13.10 21.38
CA ALA A 37 -30.97 13.61 20.14
C ALA A 37 -31.99 14.76 20.43
N ARG A 38 -31.94 15.82 19.64
CA ARG A 38 -32.89 16.95 19.75
C ARG A 38 -34.35 16.57 19.47
N ASN A 39 -34.56 15.48 18.72
CA ASN A 39 -35.91 14.96 18.47
C ASN A 39 -36.46 14.10 19.64
N GLY A 40 -35.69 13.95 20.72
CA GLY A 40 -36.08 13.21 21.94
C GLY A 40 -36.17 11.70 21.79
N ARG A 41 -35.83 11.13 20.65
CA ARG A 41 -35.86 9.67 20.40
C ARG A 41 -34.54 9.01 20.77
N PRO A 42 -34.57 7.83 21.42
CA PRO A 42 -33.33 7.08 21.69
C PRO A 42 -32.67 6.60 20.41
N ALA A 43 -31.37 6.22 20.49
CA ALA A 43 -30.57 5.79 19.35
C ALA A 43 -31.22 4.63 18.59
N GLY A 44 -31.74 3.63 19.30
CA GLY A 44 -32.44 2.48 18.70
C GLY A 44 -33.67 2.82 17.87
N ALA A 45 -34.35 3.94 18.20
CA ALA A 45 -35.54 4.42 17.48
C ALA A 45 -35.23 5.39 16.33
N GLN A 46 -33.96 5.79 16.13
CA GLN A 46 -33.54 6.58 14.99
C GLN A 46 -33.50 5.71 13.73
N GLN A 47 -33.77 6.31 12.57
CA GLN A 47 -33.66 5.59 11.31
C GLN A 47 -32.18 5.30 11.02
N PRO A 48 -31.76 4.05 10.67
CA PRO A 48 -30.42 3.76 10.26
C PRO A 48 -29.98 4.59 9.04
N ARG A 49 -28.72 4.99 9.01
CA ARG A 49 -28.11 5.81 7.93
C ARG A 49 -28.71 7.21 7.79
N SER A 50 -29.39 7.72 8.85
CA SER A 50 -29.89 9.07 8.92
C SER A 50 -29.09 9.86 9.94
N MET A 51 -28.65 11.06 9.55
CA MET A 51 -27.95 11.99 10.44
C MET A 51 -28.93 12.62 11.40
N VAL A 52 -28.63 12.59 12.67
CA VAL A 52 -29.49 13.14 13.76
C VAL A 52 -28.70 14.19 14.54
N TYR A 53 -29.23 15.41 14.61
CA TYR A 53 -28.65 16.49 15.42
C TYR A 53 -28.93 16.28 16.90
N GLY A 54 -27.93 16.52 17.74
CA GLY A 54 -28.05 16.36 19.19
C GLY A 54 -26.84 16.89 19.96
N ASP A 55 -26.82 16.54 21.23
CA ASP A 55 -25.80 16.93 22.18
C ASP A 55 -24.95 15.70 22.53
N LEU A 56 -23.63 15.83 22.48
CA LEU A 56 -22.67 14.88 23.05
C LEU A 56 -22.47 15.24 24.52
N LEU A 57 -22.62 14.27 25.40
CA LEU A 57 -22.65 14.46 26.85
C LEU A 57 -21.45 13.76 27.52
N ASP A 58 -20.95 14.37 28.60
CA ASP A 58 -20.02 13.73 29.51
C ASP A 58 -20.75 12.85 30.56
N ARG A 59 -19.97 12.22 31.46
CA ARG A 59 -20.51 11.38 32.56
C ARG A 59 -21.46 12.13 33.52
N SER A 60 -21.32 13.44 33.63
CA SER A 60 -22.19 14.27 34.49
C SER A 60 -23.46 14.70 33.79
N GLY A 61 -23.62 14.43 32.50
CA GLY A 61 -24.70 14.90 31.64
C GLY A 61 -24.47 16.30 31.11
N SER A 62 -23.27 16.89 31.30
CA SER A 62 -22.90 18.18 30.74
C SER A 62 -22.59 18.07 29.25
N VAL A 63 -22.95 19.10 28.47
CA VAL A 63 -22.73 19.11 27.02
C VAL A 63 -21.26 19.31 26.72
N ILE A 64 -20.64 18.36 26.02
CA ILE A 64 -19.29 18.47 25.46
C ILE A 64 -19.32 19.24 24.14
N ASP A 65 -20.29 18.87 23.24
CA ASP A 65 -20.39 19.46 21.90
C ASP A 65 -21.81 19.28 21.33
N HIS A 66 -22.15 20.08 20.32
CA HIS A 66 -23.34 19.93 19.51
C HIS A 66 -22.96 19.16 18.23
N VAL A 67 -23.50 17.97 18.03
CA VAL A 67 -23.00 16.97 17.09
C VAL A 67 -24.08 16.44 16.15
N LEU A 68 -23.62 15.82 15.05
CA LEU A 68 -24.46 14.96 14.25
C LEU A 68 -24.09 13.49 14.55
N CYS A 69 -25.09 12.66 14.72
CA CYS A 69 -24.91 11.25 14.98
C CYS A 69 -25.61 10.41 13.91
N VAL A 70 -24.97 9.32 13.48
CA VAL A 70 -25.54 8.34 12.57
C VAL A 70 -25.30 6.94 13.10
N ARG A 71 -26.33 6.08 13.00
CA ARG A 71 -26.22 4.66 13.32
C ARG A 71 -26.29 3.79 12.07
N PHE A 72 -25.65 2.64 12.11
CA PHE A 72 -25.68 1.61 11.07
C PHE A 72 -26.08 0.30 11.74
N ALA A 73 -27.18 -0.30 11.28
CA ALA A 73 -27.66 -1.56 11.84
C ALA A 73 -26.93 -2.74 11.20
N GLY A 74 -26.43 -3.66 11.99
CA GLY A 74 -25.91 -4.93 11.51
C GLY A 74 -26.96 -5.76 10.77
N PRO A 75 -26.59 -6.58 9.77
CA PRO A 75 -25.25 -6.77 9.20
C PRO A 75 -24.85 -5.70 8.18
N ASN A 76 -25.70 -4.69 7.91
CA ASN A 76 -25.50 -3.68 6.87
C ASN A 76 -24.69 -2.48 7.39
N SER A 77 -23.54 -2.75 8.03
CA SER A 77 -22.57 -1.79 8.54
C SER A 77 -21.18 -2.12 8.00
N TYR A 78 -20.18 -1.31 8.34
CA TYR A 78 -18.79 -1.57 7.94
C TYR A 78 -18.27 -2.88 8.55
N THR A 79 -18.43 -3.06 9.86
CA THR A 79 -17.94 -4.24 10.58
C THR A 79 -18.89 -5.45 10.51
N GLY A 80 -20.11 -5.27 10.00
CA GLY A 80 -21.18 -6.28 10.10
C GLY A 80 -21.91 -6.29 11.46
N GLU A 81 -21.44 -5.52 12.45
CA GLU A 81 -22.07 -5.33 13.76
C GLU A 81 -22.92 -4.05 13.76
N ASP A 82 -23.65 -3.79 14.85
CA ASP A 82 -24.20 -2.45 15.06
C ASP A 82 -23.06 -1.43 15.21
N CYS A 83 -23.10 -0.36 14.44
CA CYS A 83 -22.11 0.70 14.43
C CYS A 83 -22.76 2.05 14.60
N ALA A 84 -22.00 3.03 15.10
CA ALA A 84 -22.39 4.42 15.11
C ALA A 84 -21.19 5.33 14.87
N GLU A 85 -21.47 6.51 14.32
CA GLU A 85 -20.53 7.60 14.21
C GLU A 85 -21.11 8.88 14.80
N ILE A 86 -20.29 9.59 15.58
CA ILE A 86 -20.61 10.89 16.15
C ILE A 86 -19.67 11.90 15.51
N HIS A 87 -20.21 12.81 14.74
CA HIS A 87 -19.49 13.85 14.02
C HIS A 87 -19.47 15.12 14.89
N CYS A 88 -18.30 15.38 15.47
CA CYS A 88 -18.01 16.49 16.37
C CYS A 88 -17.28 17.62 15.65
N HIS A 89 -17.14 18.77 16.28
CA HIS A 89 -16.13 19.72 15.88
C HIS A 89 -14.74 19.11 16.05
N GLY A 90 -13.83 19.33 15.10
CA GLY A 90 -12.53 18.67 15.00
C GLY A 90 -11.48 19.18 15.99
N SER A 91 -11.88 19.43 17.23
CA SER A 91 -10.97 19.77 18.31
C SER A 91 -10.44 18.50 19.00
N PRO A 92 -9.13 18.30 19.11
CA PRO A 92 -8.57 17.18 19.88
C PRO A 92 -9.11 17.08 21.31
N VAL A 93 -9.39 18.21 21.96
CA VAL A 93 -9.96 18.25 23.32
C VAL A 93 -11.37 17.68 23.33
N VAL A 94 -12.23 18.09 22.38
CA VAL A 94 -13.60 17.60 22.23
C VAL A 94 -13.61 16.11 21.93
N LEU A 95 -12.78 15.65 20.98
CA LEU A 95 -12.70 14.26 20.59
C LEU A 95 -12.22 13.35 21.73
N ASN A 96 -11.21 13.78 22.48
CA ASN A 96 -10.73 13.04 23.65
C ASN A 96 -11.78 12.99 24.78
N ALA A 97 -12.49 14.10 25.03
CA ALA A 97 -13.59 14.12 26.00
C ALA A 97 -14.73 13.19 25.58
N GLY A 98 -15.11 13.20 24.32
CA GLY A 98 -16.13 12.31 23.76
C GLY A 98 -15.72 10.82 23.81
N LEU A 99 -14.45 10.50 23.47
CA LEU A 99 -13.94 9.14 23.63
C LEU A 99 -13.97 8.70 25.10
N ALA A 100 -13.54 9.55 26.03
CA ALA A 100 -13.59 9.26 27.46
C ALA A 100 -15.03 9.01 27.95
N ALA A 101 -16.02 9.75 27.43
CA ALA A 101 -17.44 9.53 27.72
C ALA A 101 -17.91 8.16 27.22
N LEU A 102 -17.52 7.75 26.00
CA LEU A 102 -17.83 6.43 25.42
C LEU A 102 -17.19 5.28 26.23
N LEU A 103 -15.94 5.44 26.64
CA LEU A 103 -15.26 4.45 27.48
C LEU A 103 -15.96 4.32 28.84
N ALA A 104 -16.38 5.43 29.43
CA ALA A 104 -17.18 5.44 30.66
C ALA A 104 -18.58 4.86 30.48
N ALA A 105 -19.14 4.88 29.26
CA ALA A 105 -20.40 4.25 28.92
C ALA A 105 -20.30 2.73 28.67
N GLY A 106 -19.08 2.14 28.82
CA GLY A 106 -18.85 0.69 28.74
C GLY A 106 -18.18 0.22 27.45
N CYS A 107 -17.81 1.14 26.56
CA CYS A 107 -17.01 0.79 25.41
C CYS A 107 -15.55 0.51 25.84
N ARG A 108 -14.87 -0.36 25.10
CA ARG A 108 -13.40 -0.51 25.16
C ARG A 108 -12.77 0.33 24.04
N GLN A 109 -11.60 0.87 24.30
CA GLN A 109 -10.83 1.51 23.23
C GLN A 109 -10.43 0.49 22.17
N ALA A 110 -10.67 0.82 20.88
CA ALA A 110 -10.27 -0.02 19.77
C ALA A 110 -8.75 -0.07 19.59
N ARG A 111 -8.24 -1.22 19.19
CA ARG A 111 -6.86 -1.41 18.73
C ARG A 111 -6.70 -0.87 17.31
N GLY A 112 -5.44 -0.74 16.83
CA GLY A 112 -5.16 -0.44 15.42
C GLY A 112 -5.83 -1.49 14.51
N GLY A 113 -6.52 -1.05 13.45
CA GLY A 113 -7.19 -1.92 12.49
C GLY A 113 -8.38 -2.74 12.98
N GLU A 114 -8.83 -2.59 14.22
CA GLU A 114 -9.82 -3.51 14.80
C GLU A 114 -11.19 -3.44 14.12
N PHE A 115 -11.62 -2.29 13.61
CA PHE A 115 -12.87 -2.21 12.85
C PHE A 115 -12.78 -3.01 11.54
N THR A 116 -11.66 -2.91 10.81
CA THR A 116 -11.43 -3.68 9.57
C THR A 116 -11.24 -5.15 9.87
N GLN A 117 -10.57 -5.51 10.98
CA GLN A 117 -10.45 -6.89 11.46
C GLN A 117 -11.83 -7.50 11.72
N ARG A 118 -12.75 -6.78 12.39
CA ARG A 118 -14.12 -7.23 12.62
C ARG A 118 -14.89 -7.38 11.31
N ALA A 119 -14.71 -6.45 10.36
CA ALA A 119 -15.30 -6.55 9.04
C ALA A 119 -14.85 -7.84 8.31
N PHE A 120 -13.55 -8.17 8.37
CA PHE A 120 -13.01 -9.41 7.84
C PHE A 120 -13.59 -10.65 8.56
N LEU A 121 -13.55 -10.70 9.90
CA LEU A 121 -14.06 -11.83 10.68
C LEU A 121 -15.56 -12.06 10.51
N ASN A 122 -16.32 -11.01 10.26
CA ASN A 122 -17.77 -11.06 9.99
C ASN A 122 -18.10 -11.27 8.50
N GLY A 123 -17.09 -11.57 7.65
CA GLY A 123 -17.27 -11.89 6.23
C GLY A 123 -17.72 -10.72 5.36
N ARG A 124 -17.51 -9.45 5.82
CA ARG A 124 -17.82 -8.26 5.03
C ARG A 124 -16.81 -8.01 3.90
N MET A 125 -15.60 -8.48 4.09
CA MET A 125 -14.50 -8.42 3.14
C MET A 125 -13.55 -9.58 3.37
N ASP A 126 -12.78 -9.95 2.35
CA ASP A 126 -11.68 -10.90 2.49
C ASP A 126 -10.37 -10.19 2.93
N LEU A 127 -9.30 -10.96 3.09
CA LEU A 127 -8.05 -10.43 3.60
C LEU A 127 -7.35 -9.49 2.60
N ILE A 128 -7.43 -9.77 1.29
CA ILE A 128 -6.89 -8.88 0.24
C ILE A 128 -7.59 -7.53 0.28
N GLN A 129 -8.92 -7.55 0.38
CA GLN A 129 -9.74 -6.34 0.52
C GLN A 129 -9.42 -5.58 1.82
N ALA A 130 -9.22 -6.30 2.92
CA ALA A 130 -8.83 -5.69 4.19
C ALA A 130 -7.46 -5.00 4.11
N GLU A 131 -6.45 -5.67 3.52
CA GLU A 131 -5.12 -5.07 3.28
C GLU A 131 -5.20 -3.84 2.36
N SER A 132 -6.09 -3.85 1.35
CA SER A 132 -6.26 -2.73 0.43
C SER A 132 -6.84 -1.47 1.10
N VAL A 133 -7.54 -1.59 2.24
CA VAL A 133 -7.98 -0.43 3.03
C VAL A 133 -6.76 0.34 3.56
N ALA A 134 -5.73 -0.34 4.05
CA ALA A 134 -4.49 0.32 4.48
C ALA A 134 -3.75 0.92 3.28
N ASP A 135 -3.62 0.15 2.18
CA ASP A 135 -2.98 0.61 0.96
C ASP A 135 -3.63 1.88 0.40
N LEU A 136 -4.97 1.99 0.49
CA LEU A 136 -5.70 3.18 0.05
C LEU A 136 -5.44 4.40 0.93
N ILE A 137 -5.34 4.20 2.25
CA ILE A 137 -5.05 5.28 3.21
C ILE A 137 -3.62 5.79 3.03
N ASP A 138 -2.68 4.87 2.81
CA ASP A 138 -1.25 5.16 2.67
C ASP A 138 -0.86 5.55 1.23
N ALA A 139 -1.82 5.56 0.29
CA ALA A 139 -1.56 5.87 -1.11
C ALA A 139 -1.07 7.32 -1.29
N GLU A 140 0.11 7.48 -1.86
CA GLU A 140 0.73 8.77 -2.14
C GLU A 140 0.62 9.20 -3.62
N THR A 141 0.08 8.32 -4.48
CA THR A 141 -0.17 8.59 -5.90
C THR A 141 -1.59 8.21 -6.30
N ALA A 142 -2.13 8.89 -7.32
CA ALA A 142 -3.45 8.57 -7.85
C ALA A 142 -3.53 7.13 -8.40
N GLU A 143 -2.43 6.62 -8.98
CA GLU A 143 -2.35 5.24 -9.48
C GLU A 143 -2.37 4.21 -8.33
N ALA A 144 -1.63 4.47 -7.24
CA ALA A 144 -1.67 3.63 -6.05
C ALA A 144 -3.07 3.60 -5.42
N ALA A 145 -3.71 4.76 -5.26
CA ALA A 145 -5.08 4.85 -4.75
C ALA A 145 -6.07 4.11 -5.65
N LYS A 146 -5.97 4.26 -6.98
CA LYS A 146 -6.82 3.55 -7.95
C LYS A 146 -6.65 2.03 -7.85
N ASN A 147 -5.41 1.55 -7.74
CA ASN A 147 -5.14 0.11 -7.57
C ASN A 147 -5.77 -0.42 -6.28
N ALA A 148 -5.58 0.30 -5.16
CA ALA A 148 -6.13 -0.08 -3.86
C ALA A 148 -7.68 -0.10 -3.87
N VAL A 149 -8.35 0.87 -4.51
CA VAL A 149 -9.82 0.88 -4.68
C VAL A 149 -10.26 -0.34 -5.48
N CYS A 150 -9.61 -0.66 -6.61
CA CYS A 150 -9.98 -1.83 -7.41
C CYS A 150 -9.75 -3.15 -6.64
N GLN A 151 -8.72 -3.24 -5.79
CA GLN A 151 -8.54 -4.39 -4.90
C GLN A 151 -9.62 -4.46 -3.83
N LEU A 152 -10.00 -3.33 -3.24
CA LEU A 152 -11.11 -3.24 -2.29
C LEU A 152 -12.45 -3.68 -2.93
N ASP A 153 -12.65 -3.39 -4.21
CA ASP A 153 -13.79 -3.87 -5.02
C ASP A 153 -13.67 -5.38 -5.38
N GLY A 154 -12.59 -6.05 -4.93
CA GLY A 154 -12.39 -7.49 -5.06
C GLY A 154 -11.87 -7.96 -6.42
N VAL A 155 -11.20 -7.11 -7.21
CA VAL A 155 -10.64 -7.53 -8.52
C VAL A 155 -9.65 -8.67 -8.33
N LEU A 156 -8.62 -8.48 -7.49
CA LEU A 156 -7.61 -9.52 -7.21
C LEU A 156 -8.23 -10.76 -6.57
N SER A 157 -9.16 -10.55 -5.63
CA SER A 157 -9.86 -11.64 -4.94
C SER A 157 -10.61 -12.55 -5.92
N ARG A 158 -11.29 -11.98 -6.93
CA ARG A 158 -11.98 -12.78 -7.97
C ARG A 158 -11.00 -13.54 -8.86
N THR A 159 -9.88 -12.93 -9.23
CA THR A 159 -8.83 -13.60 -10.02
C THR A 159 -8.28 -14.81 -9.26
N ILE A 160 -7.91 -14.63 -7.98
CA ILE A 160 -7.43 -15.72 -7.11
C ILE A 160 -8.51 -16.79 -6.90
N ALA A 161 -9.77 -16.39 -6.68
CA ALA A 161 -10.88 -17.33 -6.52
C ALA A 161 -11.09 -18.18 -7.77
N GLY A 162 -10.97 -17.61 -8.96
CA GLY A 162 -11.08 -18.36 -10.22
C GLY A 162 -10.03 -19.47 -10.37
N ILE A 163 -8.77 -19.17 -9.97
CA ILE A 163 -7.69 -20.18 -9.97
C ILE A 163 -7.98 -21.25 -8.91
N TYR A 164 -8.34 -20.83 -7.69
CA TYR A 164 -8.67 -21.72 -6.58
C TYR A 164 -9.83 -22.67 -6.94
N ASP A 165 -10.92 -22.13 -7.47
CA ASP A 165 -12.12 -22.91 -7.80
C ASP A 165 -11.85 -23.91 -8.93
N GLY A 166 -10.99 -23.56 -9.91
CA GLY A 166 -10.56 -24.47 -10.96
C GLY A 166 -9.77 -25.66 -10.42
N LEU A 167 -8.78 -25.40 -9.54
CA LEU A 167 -8.01 -26.48 -8.88
C LEU A 167 -8.89 -27.30 -7.94
N MET A 168 -9.77 -26.68 -7.19
CA MET A 168 -10.69 -27.36 -6.26
C MET A 168 -11.67 -28.26 -7.00
N ALA A 169 -12.26 -27.82 -8.13
CA ALA A 169 -13.15 -28.61 -8.93
C ALA A 169 -12.44 -29.85 -9.50
N MET A 170 -11.19 -29.70 -9.96
CA MET A 170 -10.37 -30.82 -10.43
C MET A 170 -10.09 -31.82 -9.30
N ALA A 171 -9.67 -31.36 -8.13
CA ALA A 171 -9.40 -32.22 -6.98
C ALA A 171 -10.66 -32.93 -6.46
N ALA A 172 -11.79 -32.22 -6.38
CA ALA A 172 -13.06 -32.78 -5.93
C ALA A 172 -13.58 -33.92 -6.85
N ARG A 173 -13.47 -33.75 -8.18
CA ARG A 173 -13.85 -34.83 -9.15
C ARG A 173 -12.98 -36.06 -8.97
N PHE A 174 -11.68 -35.87 -8.76
CA PHE A 174 -10.78 -36.99 -8.53
C PHE A 174 -11.13 -37.73 -7.23
N TYR A 175 -11.36 -37.05 -6.11
CA TYR A 175 -11.79 -37.70 -4.88
C TYR A 175 -13.10 -38.45 -5.05
N ALA A 176 -14.05 -37.88 -5.81
CA ALA A 176 -15.32 -38.58 -6.09
C ALA A 176 -15.11 -39.92 -6.83
N VAL A 177 -14.20 -39.99 -7.82
CA VAL A 177 -13.85 -41.21 -8.51
C VAL A 177 -13.19 -42.25 -7.60
N VAL A 178 -12.30 -41.80 -6.71
CA VAL A 178 -11.60 -42.69 -5.76
C VAL A 178 -12.51 -43.21 -4.66
N ASP A 179 -13.38 -42.36 -4.10
CA ASP A 179 -14.24 -42.73 -2.97
C ASP A 179 -15.48 -43.56 -3.39
N TYR A 180 -15.92 -43.43 -4.68
CA TYR A 180 -17.11 -44.06 -5.20
C TYR A 180 -16.82 -44.84 -6.52
N PRO A 181 -15.93 -45.85 -6.48
CA PRO A 181 -15.49 -46.56 -7.68
C PRO A 181 -16.61 -47.36 -8.37
N ASP A 182 -17.72 -47.63 -7.66
CA ASP A 182 -18.87 -48.37 -8.17
C ASP A 182 -19.98 -47.48 -8.80
N GLU A 183 -19.80 -46.14 -8.73
CA GLU A 183 -20.69 -45.19 -9.40
C GLU A 183 -20.15 -44.85 -10.80
N ASP A 184 -21.05 -44.66 -11.78
CA ASP A 184 -20.71 -44.22 -13.14
C ASP A 184 -20.22 -42.76 -13.20
N ILE A 185 -19.18 -42.44 -12.40
CA ILE A 185 -18.52 -41.13 -12.43
C ILE A 185 -17.46 -41.17 -13.55
N GLU A 186 -17.59 -40.28 -14.53
CA GLU A 186 -16.58 -40.15 -15.58
C GLU A 186 -15.20 -39.85 -15.00
N ASP A 187 -14.22 -40.68 -15.34
CA ASP A 187 -12.81 -40.51 -14.94
C ASP A 187 -12.26 -39.15 -15.38
N VAL A 188 -11.49 -38.50 -14.53
CA VAL A 188 -10.85 -37.22 -14.88
C VAL A 188 -9.77 -37.52 -15.91
N GLN A 189 -9.98 -37.09 -17.14
CA GLN A 189 -9.01 -37.33 -18.22
C GLN A 189 -7.71 -36.56 -17.91
N ARG A 190 -6.57 -37.24 -18.10
CA ARG A 190 -5.24 -36.65 -17.93
C ARG A 190 -5.08 -35.32 -18.66
N GLN A 191 -5.62 -35.19 -19.86
CA GLN A 191 -5.55 -33.97 -20.65
C GLN A 191 -6.30 -32.81 -19.97
N GLU A 192 -7.46 -33.05 -19.37
CA GLU A 192 -8.24 -32.05 -18.64
C GLU A 192 -7.48 -31.54 -17.38
N MET A 193 -6.79 -32.46 -16.69
CA MET A 193 -5.91 -32.07 -15.56
C MET A 193 -4.74 -31.21 -16.03
N LEU A 194 -4.05 -31.62 -17.12
CA LEU A 194 -2.95 -30.85 -17.71
C LEU A 194 -3.39 -29.45 -18.14
N ASP A 195 -4.56 -29.33 -18.76
CA ASP A 195 -5.13 -28.06 -19.21
C ASP A 195 -5.45 -27.16 -18.02
N THR A 196 -6.01 -27.71 -16.93
CA THR A 196 -6.34 -26.98 -15.70
C THR A 196 -5.09 -26.50 -15.00
N LEU A 197 -4.10 -27.38 -14.79
CA LEU A 197 -2.82 -27.01 -14.14
C LEU A 197 -2.05 -26.01 -15.00
N SER A 198 -2.01 -26.18 -16.33
CA SER A 198 -1.34 -25.24 -17.22
C SER A 198 -1.99 -23.86 -17.25
N ARG A 199 -3.32 -23.78 -17.09
CA ARG A 199 -4.04 -22.51 -16.97
C ARG A 199 -3.70 -21.84 -15.63
N ALA A 200 -3.81 -22.59 -14.53
CA ALA A 200 -3.48 -22.09 -13.20
C ALA A 200 -2.04 -21.58 -13.13
N GLN A 201 -1.09 -22.33 -13.71
CA GLN A 201 0.33 -21.93 -13.76
C GLN A 201 0.51 -20.59 -14.49
N ARG A 202 -0.05 -20.45 -15.70
CA ARG A 202 0.06 -19.19 -16.47
C ARG A 202 -0.56 -18.00 -15.74
N ASP A 203 -1.71 -18.20 -15.08
CA ASP A 203 -2.38 -17.12 -14.35
C ASP A 203 -1.58 -16.71 -13.10
N LEU A 204 -0.98 -17.67 -12.38
CA LEU A 204 -0.10 -17.41 -11.24
C LEU A 204 1.22 -16.72 -11.66
N GLU A 205 1.84 -17.18 -12.76
CA GLU A 205 3.04 -16.52 -13.34
C GLU A 205 2.75 -15.06 -13.72
N ARG A 206 1.60 -14.80 -14.37
CA ARG A 206 1.16 -13.46 -14.71
C ARG A 206 0.99 -12.58 -13.47
N LEU A 207 0.34 -13.08 -12.43
CA LEU A 207 0.16 -12.36 -11.17
C LEU A 207 1.50 -12.06 -10.50
N LEU A 208 2.37 -13.08 -10.38
CA LEU A 208 3.67 -12.91 -9.73
C LEU A 208 4.56 -11.89 -10.45
N ALA A 209 4.52 -11.85 -11.78
CA ALA A 209 5.23 -10.87 -12.60
C ALA A 209 4.81 -9.41 -12.29
N THR A 210 3.64 -9.19 -11.70
CA THR A 210 3.17 -7.84 -11.33
C THR A 210 3.80 -7.32 -10.05
N PHE A 211 4.38 -8.18 -9.21
CA PHE A 211 4.79 -7.84 -7.85
C PHE A 211 5.84 -6.72 -7.79
N SER A 212 6.89 -6.80 -8.61
CA SER A 212 7.95 -5.77 -8.61
C SER A 212 7.36 -4.38 -8.91
N ARG A 213 6.42 -4.30 -9.87
CA ARG A 213 5.74 -3.05 -10.19
C ARG A 213 4.80 -2.60 -9.08
N GLY A 214 4.01 -3.52 -8.54
CA GLY A 214 3.11 -3.22 -7.41
C GLY A 214 3.86 -2.71 -6.18
N GLN A 215 5.05 -3.25 -5.92
CA GLN A 215 5.94 -2.80 -4.86
C GLN A 215 6.43 -1.36 -5.08
N LEU A 216 6.87 -1.04 -6.31
CA LEU A 216 7.29 0.32 -6.67
C LEU A 216 6.11 1.30 -6.60
N LEU A 217 4.92 0.88 -7.00
CA LEU A 217 3.71 1.69 -6.92
C LEU A 217 3.34 2.03 -5.46
N LYS A 218 3.42 1.05 -4.56
CA LYS A 218 3.09 1.21 -3.13
C LYS A 218 4.16 1.93 -2.35
N GLN A 219 5.43 1.54 -2.55
CA GLN A 219 6.55 2.02 -1.73
C GLN A 219 7.27 3.21 -2.34
N GLY A 220 7.05 3.49 -3.61
CA GLY A 220 7.86 4.43 -4.39
C GLY A 220 9.17 3.82 -4.88
N VAL A 221 9.79 4.50 -5.83
CA VAL A 221 11.08 4.12 -6.44
C VAL A 221 12.22 4.60 -5.56
N PRO A 222 13.07 3.71 -5.00
CA PRO A 222 14.27 4.13 -4.30
C PRO A 222 15.20 4.88 -5.28
N ALA A 223 15.46 6.15 -5.00
CA ALA A 223 16.27 7.00 -5.86
C ALA A 223 17.38 7.71 -5.08
N VAL A 224 18.46 8.05 -5.77
CA VAL A 224 19.59 8.80 -5.21
C VAL A 224 19.98 9.96 -6.12
N ILE A 225 20.33 11.11 -5.52
CA ILE A 225 20.90 12.24 -6.24
C ILE A 225 22.42 12.25 -6.02
N LEU A 226 23.18 12.04 -7.10
CA LEU A 226 24.63 12.00 -7.11
C LEU A 226 25.22 13.21 -7.85
N GLY A 227 26.48 13.51 -7.61
CA GLY A 227 27.21 14.61 -8.24
C GLY A 227 28.18 15.26 -7.26
N ARG A 228 29.19 15.96 -7.77
CA ARG A 228 30.18 16.67 -6.95
C ARG A 228 29.56 17.77 -6.08
N PRO A 229 30.26 18.31 -5.07
CA PRO A 229 29.84 19.48 -4.33
C PRO A 229 29.51 20.66 -5.29
N ASN A 230 28.47 21.43 -4.96
CA ASN A 230 28.04 22.61 -5.74
C ASN A 230 27.55 22.36 -7.18
N ALA A 231 27.38 21.10 -7.63
CA ALA A 231 26.74 20.78 -8.90
C ALA A 231 25.25 21.16 -8.95
N GLY A 232 24.64 21.44 -7.77
CA GLY A 232 23.25 21.86 -7.65
C GLY A 232 22.30 20.77 -7.16
N LYS A 233 22.79 19.75 -6.47
CA LYS A 233 21.98 18.66 -5.88
C LYS A 233 20.87 19.17 -4.93
N SER A 234 21.22 20.05 -3.99
CA SER A 234 20.26 20.64 -3.05
C SER A 234 19.25 21.54 -3.75
N SER A 235 19.68 22.26 -4.80
CA SER A 235 18.79 23.09 -5.61
C SER A 235 17.81 22.20 -6.40
N LEU A 236 18.28 21.09 -6.96
CA LEU A 236 17.42 20.12 -7.64
C LEU A 236 16.40 19.50 -6.67
N LEU A 237 16.83 19.05 -5.49
CA LEU A 237 15.93 18.51 -4.48
C LEU A 237 14.83 19.53 -4.12
N ASN A 238 15.21 20.78 -3.85
CA ASN A 238 14.25 21.84 -3.53
C ASN A 238 13.32 22.16 -4.71
N ALA A 239 13.82 22.14 -5.93
CA ALA A 239 13.01 22.33 -7.13
C ALA A 239 12.00 21.20 -7.30
N LEU A 240 12.39 19.95 -7.11
CA LEU A 240 11.50 18.79 -7.17
C LEU A 240 10.44 18.81 -6.05
N LEU A 241 10.81 19.20 -4.83
CA LEU A 241 9.86 19.37 -3.71
C LEU A 241 8.85 20.50 -3.96
N GLY A 242 9.20 21.50 -4.78
CA GLY A 242 8.33 22.62 -5.15
C GLY A 242 7.51 22.38 -6.42
N TYR A 243 7.94 21.48 -7.28
CA TYR A 243 7.40 21.27 -8.62
C TYR A 243 6.05 20.55 -8.62
N ASP A 244 5.95 19.47 -7.86
CA ASP A 244 4.70 18.73 -7.70
C ASP A 244 4.55 18.43 -6.21
N ARG A 245 3.86 19.32 -5.48
CA ARG A 245 3.59 19.10 -4.06
C ARG A 245 2.71 17.86 -3.92
N ALA A 246 3.33 16.69 -3.79
CA ALA A 246 2.68 15.62 -3.04
C ALA A 246 2.23 16.25 -1.70
N ILE A 247 0.98 16.06 -1.32
CA ILE A 247 0.50 16.43 0.01
C ILE A 247 1.26 15.54 0.98
N VAL A 248 2.51 15.91 1.28
CA VAL A 248 3.29 15.28 2.34
C VAL A 248 2.61 15.72 3.62
N THR A 249 1.76 14.88 4.16
CA THR A 249 1.31 15.05 5.54
C THR A 249 2.52 14.80 6.42
N ASP A 250 3.06 15.87 6.99
CA ASP A 250 4.01 15.82 8.11
C ASP A 250 3.31 15.15 9.31
N ILE A 251 3.20 13.83 9.30
CA ILE A 251 2.84 13.08 10.50
C ILE A 251 4.12 12.99 11.32
N ALA A 252 4.31 13.95 12.21
CA ALA A 252 5.36 13.93 13.20
C ALA A 252 5.23 12.66 14.06
N GLY A 253 6.13 11.69 13.88
CA GLY A 253 6.19 10.54 14.81
C GLY A 253 6.73 9.22 14.27
N THR A 254 7.05 9.05 12.98
CA THR A 254 7.41 7.73 12.43
C THR A 254 8.85 7.55 11.95
N THR A 255 9.75 8.51 12.16
CA THR A 255 11.12 8.39 11.64
C THR A 255 12.19 8.48 12.73
N ARG A 256 12.73 7.33 13.11
CA ARG A 256 14.04 7.18 13.79
C ARG A 256 15.15 6.71 12.85
N ASP A 257 14.87 6.40 11.58
CA ASP A 257 15.85 5.89 10.62
C ASP A 257 15.89 6.81 9.40
N THR A 258 17.10 7.15 8.94
CA THR A 258 17.53 7.89 7.73
C THR A 258 16.51 8.86 7.15
N VAL A 259 16.85 10.15 7.06
CA VAL A 259 16.00 11.20 6.46
C VAL A 259 15.78 10.89 4.97
N GLU A 260 14.69 10.20 4.66
CA GLU A 260 14.21 9.98 3.29
C GLU A 260 13.24 11.12 2.93
N GLU A 261 13.43 11.71 1.75
CA GLU A 261 12.50 12.68 1.18
C GLU A 261 11.70 12.00 0.06
N LYS A 262 10.40 12.25 0.04
CA LYS A 262 9.49 11.73 -1.00
C LYS A 262 9.13 12.85 -1.95
N VAL A 263 9.31 12.62 -3.24
CA VAL A 263 8.98 13.58 -4.31
C VAL A 263 8.19 12.89 -5.42
N LEU A 264 7.19 13.55 -5.95
CA LEU A 264 6.43 13.07 -7.10
C LEU A 264 7.02 13.68 -8.37
N VAL A 265 7.48 12.84 -9.30
CA VAL A 265 8.07 13.27 -10.57
C VAL A 265 7.40 12.52 -11.72
N GLY A 266 6.65 13.22 -12.54
CA GLY A 266 5.91 12.61 -13.65
C GLY A 266 4.91 11.55 -13.22
N GLY A 267 4.28 11.71 -12.06
CA GLY A 267 3.34 10.73 -11.47
C GLY A 267 4.01 9.54 -10.78
N VAL A 268 5.35 9.46 -10.79
CA VAL A 268 6.14 8.42 -10.13
C VAL A 268 6.63 8.94 -8.79
N LEU A 269 6.35 8.23 -7.70
CA LEU A 269 6.85 8.54 -6.38
C LEU A 269 8.32 8.11 -6.27
N LEU A 270 9.23 9.07 -6.10
CA LEU A 270 10.64 8.82 -5.84
C LEU A 270 10.93 8.95 -4.33
N ARG A 271 11.56 7.96 -3.73
CA ARG A 271 12.12 8.00 -2.37
C ARG A 271 13.59 8.33 -2.43
N LEU A 272 13.93 9.57 -2.14
CA LEU A 272 15.30 10.05 -2.17
C LEU A 272 16.00 9.72 -0.85
N THR A 273 17.00 8.85 -0.91
CA THR A 273 17.83 8.46 0.22
C THR A 273 19.03 9.39 0.37
N ASP A 274 19.55 9.53 1.61
CA ASP A 274 20.76 10.31 1.97
C ASP A 274 20.65 11.84 1.74
N THR A 275 19.45 12.40 1.97
CA THR A 275 19.22 13.85 1.87
C THR A 275 19.95 14.67 2.95
N ALA A 276 20.41 14.05 4.04
CA ALA A 276 21.18 14.71 5.10
C ALA A 276 22.53 15.25 4.61
N GLY A 277 23.21 14.52 3.70
CA GLY A 277 24.42 15.00 3.03
C GLY A 277 24.15 16.11 2.02
N ILE A 278 22.93 16.21 1.50
CA ILE A 278 22.50 17.22 0.53
C ILE A 278 22.11 18.53 1.23
N ARG A 279 21.51 18.47 2.43
CA ARG A 279 21.06 19.65 3.21
C ARG A 279 22.18 20.34 4.01
N ASN A 280 23.20 19.60 4.48
CA ASN A 280 24.29 20.10 5.31
C ASN A 280 25.59 20.33 4.52
N SER A 281 25.59 21.16 3.50
CA SER A 281 26.74 21.49 2.66
C SER A 281 27.72 22.52 3.27
N ALA A 282 27.80 22.63 4.60
CA ALA A 282 28.81 23.43 5.28
C ALA A 282 29.80 22.50 6.00
N ASP A 283 30.98 22.34 5.37
CA ASP A 283 32.24 21.91 5.97
C ASP A 283 32.23 20.74 6.98
N ARG A 284 32.56 19.57 6.50
CA ARG A 284 33.45 18.51 7.03
C ARG A 284 33.00 17.12 6.58
N ILE A 285 33.96 16.35 6.02
CA ILE A 285 33.90 14.92 5.70
C ILE A 285 33.83 14.61 4.18
N GLU A 286 34.86 15.01 3.42
CA GLU A 286 35.00 14.64 1.99
C GLU A 286 35.31 13.14 1.75
N ALA A 287 36.09 12.49 2.61
CA ALA A 287 36.45 11.08 2.40
C ALA A 287 35.36 10.05 2.72
N MET A 288 34.41 10.38 3.60
CA MET A 288 33.23 9.53 3.89
C MET A 288 32.11 9.68 2.84
N GLY A 289 32.18 10.70 1.97
CA GLY A 289 31.13 10.98 0.97
C GLY A 289 31.10 9.99 -0.20
N VAL A 290 32.26 9.57 -0.70
CA VAL A 290 32.35 8.69 -1.88
C VAL A 290 31.82 7.28 -1.57
N GLU A 291 32.21 6.70 -0.45
CA GLU A 291 31.74 5.35 -0.07
C GLU A 291 30.25 5.33 0.24
N ARG A 292 29.71 6.37 0.92
CA ARG A 292 28.26 6.52 1.14
C ARG A 292 27.51 6.68 -0.17
N SER A 293 27.99 7.51 -1.07
CA SER A 293 27.39 7.68 -2.41
C SER A 293 27.33 6.38 -3.18
N ARG A 294 28.39 5.56 -3.11
CA ARG A 294 28.46 4.23 -3.74
C ARG A 294 27.45 3.27 -3.12
N GLN A 295 27.36 3.22 -1.79
CA GLN A 295 26.40 2.35 -1.09
C GLN A 295 24.95 2.80 -1.36
N ALA A 296 24.69 4.11 -1.42
CA ALA A 296 23.37 4.63 -1.78
C ALA A 296 23.00 4.28 -3.24
N ALA A 297 23.94 4.40 -4.18
CA ALA A 297 23.75 3.99 -5.58
C ALA A 297 23.41 2.50 -5.72
N GLN A 298 24.10 1.63 -4.98
CA GLN A 298 23.83 0.17 -5.01
C GLN A 298 22.44 -0.22 -4.51
N ARG A 299 21.85 0.58 -3.62
CA ARG A 299 20.50 0.33 -3.06
C ARG A 299 19.40 1.02 -3.85
N ALA A 300 19.74 1.99 -4.69
CA ALA A 300 18.79 2.74 -5.48
C ALA A 300 18.39 1.99 -6.74
N ALA A 301 17.12 2.15 -7.15
CA ALA A 301 16.61 1.69 -8.44
C ALA A 301 16.81 2.75 -9.53
N LEU A 302 17.02 4.03 -9.15
CA LEU A 302 17.25 5.17 -10.04
C LEU A 302 18.33 6.09 -9.47
N ALA A 303 19.32 6.44 -10.28
CA ALA A 303 20.27 7.50 -9.98
C ALA A 303 19.97 8.75 -10.83
N LEU A 304 19.91 9.90 -10.18
CA LEU A 304 19.89 11.23 -10.79
C LEU A 304 21.29 11.83 -10.63
N LEU A 305 22.13 11.71 -11.67
CA LEU A 305 23.49 12.25 -11.66
C LEU A 305 23.46 13.71 -12.11
N VAL A 306 23.81 14.62 -11.22
CA VAL A 306 23.82 16.06 -11.48
C VAL A 306 25.22 16.52 -11.81
N LEU A 307 25.41 17.04 -13.01
CA LEU A 307 26.66 17.65 -13.50
C LEU A 307 26.47 19.17 -13.70
N ASP A 308 27.50 19.94 -13.39
CA ASP A 308 27.49 21.39 -13.59
C ASP A 308 27.86 21.73 -15.03
N GLY A 309 26.87 22.08 -15.86
CA GLY A 309 27.06 22.40 -17.29
C GLY A 309 27.91 23.65 -17.54
N SER A 310 28.07 24.53 -16.56
CA SER A 310 28.87 25.76 -16.67
C SER A 310 30.38 25.53 -16.50
N GLN A 311 30.81 24.32 -16.19
CA GLN A 311 32.20 23.95 -15.93
C GLN A 311 32.59 22.70 -16.74
N THR A 312 33.89 22.49 -16.93
CA THR A 312 34.43 21.24 -17.48
C THR A 312 34.39 20.14 -16.44
N LEU A 313 34.39 18.86 -16.90
CA LEU A 313 34.44 17.70 -16.01
C LEU A 313 35.73 17.74 -15.15
N THR A 314 35.54 17.26 -13.91
CA THR A 314 36.59 17.10 -12.91
C THR A 314 36.72 15.63 -12.49
N ASP A 315 37.79 15.26 -11.79
CA ASP A 315 37.97 13.91 -11.24
C ASP A 315 36.83 13.52 -10.30
N GLU A 316 36.23 14.49 -9.58
CA GLU A 316 35.05 14.28 -8.72
C GLU A 316 33.80 13.95 -9.52
N ASP A 317 33.62 14.57 -10.70
CA ASP A 317 32.51 14.24 -11.59
C ASP A 317 32.67 12.82 -12.14
N GLU A 318 33.88 12.39 -12.49
CA GLU A 318 34.19 11.01 -12.94
C GLU A 318 33.91 9.99 -11.82
N GLN A 319 34.25 10.30 -10.57
CA GLN A 319 33.93 9.44 -9.42
C GLN A 319 32.41 9.34 -9.22
N ALA A 320 31.67 10.46 -9.35
CA ALA A 320 30.22 10.45 -9.24
C ALA A 320 29.56 9.66 -10.39
N MET A 321 30.06 9.77 -11.61
CA MET A 321 29.63 8.98 -12.77
C MET A 321 29.85 7.49 -12.53
N ALA A 322 31.04 7.09 -12.07
CA ALA A 322 31.37 5.70 -11.77
C ALA A 322 30.51 5.10 -10.66
N ALA A 323 30.13 5.91 -9.66
CA ALA A 323 29.18 5.49 -8.63
C ALA A 323 27.76 5.33 -9.20
N ALA A 324 27.31 6.26 -10.04
CA ALA A 324 25.98 6.25 -10.65
C ALA A 324 25.79 5.08 -11.62
N GLU A 325 26.83 4.66 -12.33
CA GLU A 325 26.80 3.50 -13.25
C GLU A 325 26.51 2.16 -12.55
N GLN A 326 26.64 2.10 -11.22
CA GLN A 326 26.26 0.90 -10.45
C GLN A 326 24.75 0.77 -10.23
N THR A 327 23.98 1.81 -10.56
CA THR A 327 22.50 1.82 -10.40
C THR A 327 21.85 1.24 -11.65
N PRO A 328 20.79 0.43 -11.53
CA PRO A 328 20.13 -0.19 -12.68
C PRO A 328 19.57 0.80 -13.70
N ARG A 329 19.16 1.98 -13.25
CA ARG A 329 18.69 3.08 -14.12
C ARG A 329 19.39 4.37 -13.76
N LEU A 330 19.91 5.06 -14.77
CA LEU A 330 20.67 6.29 -14.63
C LEU A 330 20.10 7.37 -15.53
N LEU A 331 19.88 8.58 -14.97
CA LEU A 331 19.62 9.82 -15.69
C LEU A 331 20.75 10.80 -15.39
N VAL A 332 21.39 11.29 -16.44
CA VAL A 332 22.40 12.35 -16.33
C VAL A 332 21.71 13.70 -16.53
N LEU A 333 21.82 14.57 -15.53
CA LEU A 333 21.21 15.89 -15.51
C LEU A 333 22.31 16.95 -15.61
N VAL A 334 22.45 17.54 -16.79
CA VAL A 334 23.34 18.69 -17.02
C VAL A 334 22.62 19.92 -16.49
N ASN A 335 22.99 20.31 -15.26
CA ASN A 335 22.36 21.41 -14.52
C ASN A 335 22.99 22.75 -14.87
N LYS A 336 22.32 23.85 -14.47
CA LYS A 336 22.70 25.24 -14.74
C LYS A 336 22.66 25.58 -16.23
N SER A 337 21.65 25.06 -16.93
CA SER A 337 21.45 25.37 -18.36
C SER A 337 21.15 26.86 -18.64
N ASP A 338 20.84 27.63 -17.60
CA ASP A 338 20.70 29.10 -17.59
C ASP A 338 22.03 29.85 -17.70
N LEU A 339 23.17 29.16 -17.51
CA LEU A 339 24.53 29.72 -17.63
C LEU A 339 25.22 29.29 -18.92
N PRO A 340 26.31 29.98 -19.34
CA PRO A 340 27.10 29.54 -20.49
C PRO A 340 27.64 28.13 -20.29
N GLN A 341 27.36 27.22 -21.23
CA GLN A 341 27.72 25.83 -21.15
C GLN A 341 29.20 25.61 -21.55
N LYS A 342 29.92 24.81 -20.77
CA LYS A 342 31.34 24.42 -21.04
C LYS A 342 31.53 22.92 -21.08
N LEU A 343 30.49 22.17 -20.69
CA LEU A 343 30.53 20.71 -20.66
C LEU A 343 30.35 20.15 -22.09
N ASP A 344 31.15 19.19 -22.47
CA ASP A 344 30.99 18.46 -23.73
C ASP A 344 29.83 17.45 -23.58
N THR A 345 28.65 17.89 -23.99
CA THR A 345 27.44 17.06 -23.90
C THR A 345 27.38 15.98 -24.98
N ALA A 346 28.15 16.11 -26.07
CA ALA A 346 28.21 15.08 -27.11
C ALA A 346 28.96 13.84 -26.57
N ALA A 347 30.08 14.02 -25.90
CA ALA A 347 30.82 12.95 -25.26
C ALA A 347 29.98 12.27 -24.15
N LEU A 348 29.17 13.03 -23.40
CA LEU A 348 28.25 12.45 -22.43
C LEU A 348 27.15 11.60 -23.06
N ALA A 349 26.58 12.04 -24.19
CA ALA A 349 25.55 11.31 -24.92
C ALA A 349 26.07 10.00 -25.54
N GLU A 350 27.36 9.91 -25.87
CA GLU A 350 28.00 8.67 -26.31
C GLU A 350 28.14 7.65 -25.14
N ARG A 351 28.39 8.13 -23.91
CA ARG A 351 28.57 7.27 -22.72
C ARG A 351 27.24 6.91 -22.06
N PHE A 352 26.27 7.85 -22.03
CA PHE A 352 25.02 7.69 -21.28
C PHE A 352 23.81 7.82 -22.21
N PRO A 353 22.88 6.86 -22.18
CA PRO A 353 21.73 6.84 -23.09
C PRO A 353 20.67 7.92 -22.80
N ARG A 354 20.75 8.56 -21.64
CA ARG A 354 19.77 9.56 -21.19
C ARG A 354 20.48 10.73 -20.54
N VAL A 355 20.64 11.82 -21.29
CA VAL A 355 21.21 13.09 -20.83
C VAL A 355 20.15 14.18 -21.00
N LEU A 356 19.85 14.89 -19.92
CA LEU A 356 18.87 15.98 -19.90
C LEU A 356 19.54 17.28 -19.48
N HIS A 357 19.17 18.38 -20.11
CA HIS A 357 19.59 19.72 -19.72
C HIS A 357 18.52 20.35 -18.82
N ILE A 358 18.91 20.76 -17.61
CA ILE A 358 18.02 21.35 -16.62
C ILE A 358 18.62 22.62 -16.02
N SER A 359 17.77 23.46 -15.50
CA SER A 359 18.15 24.49 -14.53
C SER A 359 17.30 24.32 -13.26
N ALA A 360 17.93 23.80 -12.22
CA ALA A 360 17.29 23.66 -10.90
C ALA A 360 16.90 25.02 -10.29
N GLN A 361 17.50 26.12 -10.77
CA GLN A 361 17.19 27.47 -10.31
C GLN A 361 15.96 28.06 -10.99
N THR A 362 15.81 27.87 -12.30
CA THR A 362 14.71 28.45 -13.10
C THR A 362 13.54 27.50 -13.34
N GLY A 363 13.74 26.20 -13.08
CA GLY A 363 12.78 25.15 -13.37
C GLY A 363 12.84 24.64 -14.81
N ALA A 364 13.67 25.20 -15.68
CA ALA A 364 13.79 24.77 -17.07
C ALA A 364 14.23 23.30 -17.15
N GLY A 365 13.60 22.51 -18.02
CA GLY A 365 13.90 21.09 -18.25
C GLY A 365 13.33 20.13 -17.20
N LEU A 366 12.64 20.60 -16.16
CA LEU A 366 12.01 19.71 -15.17
C LEU A 366 10.84 18.92 -15.75
N ASP A 367 10.09 19.50 -16.72
CA ASP A 367 9.05 18.78 -17.45
C ASP A 367 9.62 17.59 -18.24
N ALA A 368 10.76 17.78 -18.94
CA ALA A 368 11.43 16.72 -19.66
C ALA A 368 11.98 15.63 -18.71
N LEU A 369 12.42 16.01 -17.49
CA LEU A 369 12.79 15.07 -16.45
C LEU A 369 11.56 14.27 -15.99
N ALA A 370 10.43 14.92 -15.76
CA ALA A 370 9.19 14.26 -15.36
C ALA A 370 8.71 13.27 -16.43
N GLU A 371 8.69 13.64 -17.69
CA GLU A 371 8.35 12.76 -18.82
C GLU A 371 9.31 11.57 -18.92
N THR A 372 10.62 11.80 -18.74
CA THR A 372 11.62 10.74 -18.79
C THR A 372 11.47 9.75 -17.63
N VAL A 373 11.21 10.23 -16.41
CA VAL A 373 10.94 9.37 -15.25
C VAL A 373 9.67 8.56 -15.47
N ALA A 374 8.59 9.18 -15.95
CA ALA A 374 7.35 8.48 -16.30
C ALA A 374 7.58 7.39 -17.36
N ALA A 375 8.40 7.65 -18.39
CA ALA A 375 8.75 6.66 -19.41
C ALA A 375 9.62 5.51 -18.90
N LEU A 376 10.43 5.74 -17.84
CA LEU A 376 11.21 4.69 -17.18
C LEU A 376 10.35 3.74 -16.34
N TYR A 377 9.23 4.23 -15.83
CA TYR A 377 8.30 3.49 -14.98
C TYR A 377 6.87 3.56 -15.54
N PRO A 378 6.64 3.05 -16.75
CA PRO A 378 5.35 3.18 -17.41
C PRO A 378 4.25 2.51 -16.61
N ALA A 379 3.07 3.11 -16.62
CA ALA A 379 1.86 2.46 -16.21
C ALA A 379 1.61 1.27 -17.15
N GLY A 380 2.00 0.05 -16.76
CA GLY A 380 1.93 -1.13 -17.63
C GLY A 380 0.49 -1.48 -18.03
N GLU A 381 0.34 -2.46 -18.92
CA GLU A 381 -0.95 -2.96 -19.43
C GLU A 381 -1.80 -3.73 -18.39
N THR A 382 -1.24 -4.08 -17.23
CA THR A 382 -1.96 -4.80 -16.18
C THR A 382 -3.09 -3.94 -15.64
N PRO A 383 -4.35 -4.44 -15.63
CA PRO A 383 -5.47 -3.71 -15.10
C PRO A 383 -5.26 -3.30 -13.64
N ALA A 384 -5.78 -2.12 -13.28
CA ALA A 384 -5.77 -1.69 -11.89
C ALA A 384 -6.50 -2.73 -11.01
N GLY A 385 -5.92 -3.03 -9.85
CA GLY A 385 -6.44 -4.03 -8.91
C GLY A 385 -5.88 -5.44 -9.09
N GLU A 386 -5.18 -5.76 -10.19
CA GLU A 386 -4.49 -7.06 -10.37
C GLU A 386 -3.02 -7.02 -9.93
N LEU A 387 -2.47 -5.87 -9.52
CA LEU A 387 -1.09 -5.78 -9.08
C LEU A 387 -0.93 -6.34 -7.66
N LEU A 388 -0.01 -7.27 -7.47
CA LEU A 388 0.40 -7.69 -6.12
C LEU A 388 1.23 -6.59 -5.48
N THR A 389 0.75 -6.00 -4.38
CA THR A 389 1.42 -4.90 -3.67
C THR A 389 2.07 -5.33 -2.36
N ASN A 390 1.74 -6.54 -1.87
CA ASN A 390 2.15 -7.04 -0.57
C ASN A 390 3.04 -8.28 -0.71
N ALA A 391 4.17 -8.30 0.01
CA ALA A 391 5.10 -9.44 0.00
C ALA A 391 4.44 -10.75 0.46
N ARG A 392 3.49 -10.71 1.40
CA ARG A 392 2.70 -11.87 1.82
C ARG A 392 1.90 -12.46 0.66
N GLN A 393 1.27 -11.58 -0.14
CA GLN A 393 0.50 -12.00 -1.32
C GLN A 393 1.41 -12.65 -2.35
N ALA A 394 2.58 -12.05 -2.64
CA ALA A 394 3.55 -12.58 -3.57
C ALA A 394 4.10 -13.95 -3.12
N ASP A 395 4.46 -14.10 -1.84
CA ASP A 395 4.92 -15.37 -1.27
C ASP A 395 3.86 -16.48 -1.40
N ALA A 396 2.61 -16.18 -1.11
CA ALA A 396 1.53 -17.17 -1.24
C ALA A 396 1.29 -17.56 -2.72
N VAL A 397 1.37 -16.59 -3.65
CA VAL A 397 1.27 -16.88 -5.10
C VAL A 397 2.47 -17.69 -5.57
N GLU A 398 3.69 -17.40 -5.12
CA GLU A 398 4.92 -18.14 -5.46
C GLU A 398 4.84 -19.60 -4.96
N ARG A 399 4.41 -19.82 -3.71
CA ARG A 399 4.20 -21.17 -3.16
C ARG A 399 3.13 -21.95 -3.95
N ALA A 400 2.04 -21.27 -4.31
CA ALA A 400 1.00 -21.91 -5.13
C ALA A 400 1.52 -22.25 -6.53
N LEU A 401 2.31 -21.36 -7.15
CA LEU A 401 2.93 -21.57 -8.45
C LEU A 401 3.88 -22.79 -8.44
N SER A 402 4.76 -22.89 -7.42
CA SER A 402 5.66 -24.02 -7.24
C SER A 402 4.87 -25.34 -7.14
N ALA A 403 3.86 -25.38 -6.28
CA ALA A 403 3.04 -26.55 -6.08
C ALA A 403 2.27 -26.97 -7.37
N VAL A 404 1.71 -26.02 -8.12
CA VAL A 404 1.06 -26.28 -9.42
C VAL A 404 2.06 -26.80 -10.45
N ALA A 405 3.29 -26.26 -10.48
CA ALA A 405 4.34 -26.73 -11.38
C ALA A 405 4.79 -28.15 -11.04
N GLU A 406 4.91 -28.49 -9.75
CA GLU A 406 5.22 -29.85 -9.26
C GLU A 406 4.11 -30.84 -9.62
N ALA A 407 2.84 -30.48 -9.37
CA ALA A 407 1.67 -31.28 -9.77
C ALA A 407 1.66 -31.57 -11.27
N ARG A 408 1.93 -30.55 -12.10
CA ARG A 408 2.00 -30.72 -13.56
C ARG A 408 3.16 -31.62 -13.98
N GLY A 409 4.35 -31.40 -13.39
CA GLY A 409 5.53 -32.25 -13.65
C GLY A 409 5.31 -33.70 -13.27
N ALA A 410 4.68 -33.98 -12.13
CA ALA A 410 4.30 -35.32 -11.70
C ALA A 410 3.35 -35.97 -12.71
N LEU A 411 2.35 -35.24 -13.19
CA LEU A 411 1.41 -35.70 -14.19
C LEU A 411 2.10 -35.98 -15.54
N ASP A 412 3.04 -35.11 -15.97
CA ASP A 412 3.81 -35.29 -17.20
C ASP A 412 4.72 -36.55 -17.14
N MET A 413 5.29 -36.86 -15.98
CA MET A 413 6.06 -38.07 -15.72
C MET A 413 5.22 -39.33 -15.58
N GLY A 414 3.90 -39.23 -15.64
CA GLY A 414 2.99 -40.39 -15.51
C GLY A 414 2.89 -40.92 -14.09
N MET A 415 3.14 -40.07 -13.08
CA MET A 415 2.93 -40.43 -11.68
C MET A 415 1.45 -40.63 -11.36
N THR A 416 1.17 -41.36 -10.28
CA THR A 416 -0.18 -41.65 -9.84
C THR A 416 -0.91 -40.38 -9.43
N PRO A 417 -2.22 -40.28 -9.65
CA PRO A 417 -3.00 -39.06 -9.38
C PRO A 417 -3.00 -38.60 -7.92
N ASP A 418 -2.79 -39.49 -6.95
CA ASP A 418 -2.64 -39.16 -5.54
C ASP A 418 -1.44 -38.24 -5.25
N VAL A 419 -0.33 -38.41 -5.98
CA VAL A 419 0.85 -37.53 -5.90
C VAL A 419 0.48 -36.14 -6.42
N VAL A 420 -0.16 -36.06 -7.59
CA VAL A 420 -0.62 -34.82 -8.21
C VAL A 420 -1.57 -34.06 -7.29
N LEU A 421 -2.47 -34.77 -6.59
CA LEU A 421 -3.42 -34.17 -5.66
C LEU A 421 -2.75 -33.58 -4.42
N THR A 422 -1.72 -34.23 -3.89
CA THR A 422 -0.96 -33.70 -2.74
C THR A 422 -0.41 -32.31 -3.06
N ASP A 423 0.15 -32.12 -4.25
CA ASP A 423 0.67 -30.84 -4.70
C ASP A 423 -0.47 -29.83 -4.98
N CYS A 424 -1.59 -30.29 -5.55
CA CYS A 424 -2.79 -29.45 -5.71
C CYS A 424 -3.33 -28.95 -4.37
N GLU A 425 -3.35 -29.79 -3.33
CA GLU A 425 -3.75 -29.38 -1.98
C GLU A 425 -2.81 -28.33 -1.38
N ALA A 426 -1.49 -28.45 -1.63
CA ALA A 426 -0.52 -27.45 -1.22
C ALA A 426 -0.78 -26.11 -1.93
N ALA A 427 -1.10 -26.12 -3.23
CA ALA A 427 -1.48 -24.93 -3.98
C ALA A 427 -2.78 -24.31 -3.44
N LEU A 428 -3.81 -25.11 -3.21
CA LEU A 428 -5.10 -24.68 -2.65
C LEU A 428 -4.94 -24.09 -1.24
N LYS A 429 -4.05 -24.65 -0.43
CA LYS A 429 -3.72 -24.12 0.89
C LYS A 429 -3.09 -22.73 0.78
N ALA A 430 -2.09 -22.56 -0.08
CA ALA A 430 -1.41 -21.29 -0.28
C ALA A 430 -2.38 -20.21 -0.81
N LEU A 431 -3.23 -20.54 -1.79
CA LEU A 431 -4.25 -19.62 -2.30
C LEU A 431 -5.34 -19.31 -1.26
N GLY A 432 -5.70 -20.29 -0.41
CA GLY A 432 -6.65 -20.09 0.69
C GLY A 432 -6.17 -19.09 1.75
N GLU A 433 -4.86 -18.98 1.96
CA GLU A 433 -4.25 -17.98 2.85
C GLU A 433 -4.43 -16.56 2.32
N LEU A 434 -4.51 -16.35 1.00
CA LEU A 434 -4.74 -15.03 0.40
C LEU A 434 -6.12 -14.47 0.74
N ASN A 435 -7.15 -15.32 0.64
CA ASN A 435 -8.54 -14.92 0.90
C ASN A 435 -8.94 -15.01 2.38
N GLY A 436 -8.04 -15.50 3.24
CA GLY A 436 -8.33 -15.68 4.65
C GLY A 436 -9.18 -16.89 5.02
N LYS A 437 -9.43 -17.82 4.08
CA LYS A 437 -10.21 -19.04 4.34
C LYS A 437 -9.52 -20.03 5.30
N ARG A 438 -8.19 -19.95 5.45
CA ARG A 438 -7.35 -20.81 6.30
C ARG A 438 -6.18 -20.02 6.88
N ILE A 439 -6.46 -19.05 7.74
CA ILE A 439 -5.43 -18.23 8.40
C ILE A 439 -5.42 -18.52 9.90
N ARG A 440 -4.21 -18.53 10.46
CA ARG A 440 -3.99 -18.61 11.91
C ARG A 440 -4.33 -17.24 12.53
N GLU A 441 -4.95 -17.25 13.73
CA GLU A 441 -5.37 -16.04 14.42
C GLU A 441 -4.20 -15.08 14.70
N ASP A 442 -3.01 -15.60 15.04
CA ASP A 442 -1.81 -14.80 15.28
C ASP A 442 -1.34 -13.99 14.04
N LEU A 443 -1.53 -14.54 12.84
CA LEU A 443 -1.22 -13.83 11.59
C LEU A 443 -2.23 -12.72 11.33
N VAL A 444 -3.51 -12.96 11.60
CA VAL A 444 -4.57 -11.93 11.47
C VAL A 444 -4.24 -10.75 12.39
N ASP A 445 -3.93 -10.98 13.65
CA ASP A 445 -3.55 -9.93 14.60
C ASP A 445 -2.30 -9.15 14.13
N THR A 446 -1.31 -9.83 13.57
CA THR A 446 -0.10 -9.19 13.04
C THR A 446 -0.39 -8.27 11.85
N ILE A 447 -1.26 -8.69 10.92
CA ILE A 447 -1.65 -7.88 9.75
C ILE A 447 -2.34 -6.60 10.22
N PHE A 448 -3.35 -6.73 11.09
CA PHE A 448 -4.16 -5.59 11.52
C PHE A 448 -3.44 -4.66 12.51
N SER A 449 -2.42 -5.12 13.23
CA SER A 449 -1.61 -4.27 14.12
C SER A 449 -0.91 -3.10 13.41
N ARG A 450 -0.72 -3.18 12.09
CA ARG A 450 -0.10 -2.13 11.27
C ARG A 450 -1.07 -1.02 10.86
N PHE A 451 -2.36 -1.19 11.12
CA PHE A 451 -3.38 -0.22 10.75
C PHE A 451 -3.51 0.89 11.80
N CYS A 452 -4.01 2.05 11.36
CA CYS A 452 -4.34 3.13 12.27
C CYS A 452 -5.50 2.77 13.20
N VAL A 453 -5.50 3.34 14.42
CA VAL A 453 -6.64 3.26 15.35
C VAL A 453 -7.84 3.98 14.73
N GLY A 454 -9.01 3.34 14.78
CA GLY A 454 -10.24 3.90 14.19
C GLY A 454 -10.61 3.36 12.81
N LYS A 455 -9.78 2.44 12.29
CA LYS A 455 -10.01 1.68 11.03
C LYS A 455 -10.16 0.20 11.28
#